data_f9ba7b7b85707a58e6ed5c48cb57bd48
#
_entry.id   f9ba7b7b85707a58e6ed5c48cb57bd48
#
_cell.length_a   1.000
_cell.length_b   1.000
_cell.length_c   1.000
_cell.angle_alpha   90.00
_cell.angle_beta   90.00
_cell.angle_gamma   90.00
#
_symmetry.space_group_name_H-M   'P 1'
#
loop_
_entity.id
_entity.type
_entity.pdbx_description
1 polymer ?
#
loop_
_entity_poly.entity_id
_entity_poly.type
_entity_poly.pdbx_seq_one_letter_code
_entity_poly.pdbx_strand_id
1 'polypeptide(L)'
;MLTFKEFLLEDKNGKNLHLEHLEDEILNFGIGGARGAINFLQELRNMLSGQSSGGVNMTVKWDGAPAIFAGIDPSDGKFFVAKKSVFNINPKLYKSNSDIDSDLSGDLNKKFKVALKEFPKLGIKNVIQGDLMFTSSDLNKGKIDGQEVVSFQPNTIVYSAPTNSDLGKQFIKAKIGVVWHTTYEGDSLPSMSASFGVNIKTLNKV
;
A
#
# COMPACT_ATOMS: atom_id res chain seq x y z
N MET A 1 4.65 -29.33 -12.72
CA MET A 1 3.77 -28.16 -12.83
C MET A 1 3.84 -27.51 -11.47
N LEU A 2 4.43 -26.31 -11.37
CA LEU A 2 4.52 -25.61 -10.07
C LEU A 2 3.11 -25.27 -9.59
N THR A 3 2.85 -25.47 -8.30
CA THR A 3 1.63 -24.99 -7.68
C THR A 3 1.66 -23.48 -7.59
N PHE A 4 0.51 -22.84 -7.48
CA PHE A 4 0.42 -21.37 -7.29
C PHE A 4 1.25 -20.89 -6.09
N LYS A 5 1.36 -21.71 -5.04
CA LYS A 5 2.17 -21.41 -3.86
C LYS A 5 3.67 -21.46 -4.16
N GLU A 6 4.11 -22.43 -4.97
CA GLU A 6 5.51 -22.54 -5.41
C GLU A 6 5.88 -21.41 -6.37
N PHE A 7 4.95 -21.01 -7.25
CA PHE A 7 5.08 -19.87 -8.14
C PHE A 7 5.29 -18.54 -7.37
N LEU A 8 4.54 -18.31 -6.30
CA LEU A 8 4.72 -17.12 -5.45
C LEU A 8 6.01 -17.14 -4.59
N LEU A 9 6.64 -18.32 -4.47
CA LEU A 9 7.84 -18.51 -3.64
C LEU A 9 9.13 -18.63 -4.46
N GLU A 10 9.08 -18.64 -5.80
CA GLU A 10 10.27 -18.64 -6.64
C GLU A 10 10.94 -17.26 -6.69
N ASP A 11 11.60 -16.93 -5.60
CA ASP A 11 12.54 -15.82 -5.56
C ASP A 11 13.91 -16.32 -6.03
N LYS A 12 14.40 -15.82 -7.16
CA LYS A 12 15.73 -16.17 -7.68
C LYS A 12 16.89 -15.62 -6.87
N ASN A 13 16.67 -14.70 -5.90
CA ASN A 13 17.73 -14.09 -5.11
C ASN A 13 17.36 -13.66 -3.69
N GLY A 14 16.25 -14.11 -3.11
CA GLY A 14 15.88 -13.80 -1.71
C GLY A 14 15.67 -12.31 -1.41
N LYS A 15 15.29 -11.50 -2.39
CA LYS A 15 15.15 -10.04 -2.25
C LYS A 15 13.90 -9.44 -2.89
N ASN A 16 12.78 -10.17 -2.95
CA ASN A 16 11.53 -9.54 -3.34
C ASN A 16 11.03 -8.62 -2.23
N LEU A 17 11.40 -7.35 -2.35
CA LEU A 17 11.02 -6.28 -1.44
C LEU A 17 9.65 -5.66 -1.79
N HIS A 18 8.95 -6.18 -2.78
CA HIS A 18 7.59 -5.80 -3.15
C HIS A 18 6.89 -6.93 -3.91
N LEU A 19 5.57 -6.88 -3.96
CA LEU A 19 4.77 -7.81 -4.75
C LEU A 19 4.93 -7.50 -6.24
N GLU A 20 5.05 -8.55 -7.04
CA GLU A 20 5.17 -8.43 -8.50
C GLU A 20 3.80 -8.27 -9.16
N HIS A 21 3.80 -7.69 -10.33
CA HIS A 21 2.63 -7.57 -11.19
C HIS A 21 2.55 -8.77 -12.14
N LEU A 22 1.35 -9.15 -12.56
CA LEU A 22 1.15 -10.30 -13.45
C LEU A 22 1.85 -10.13 -14.80
N GLU A 23 1.96 -8.90 -15.30
CA GLU A 23 2.70 -8.56 -16.52
C GLU A 23 4.21 -8.75 -16.39
N ASP A 24 4.77 -8.62 -15.19
CA ASP A 24 6.19 -8.83 -14.93
C ASP A 24 6.60 -10.29 -15.19
N GLU A 25 5.68 -11.23 -15.01
CA GLU A 25 5.89 -12.64 -15.34
C GLU A 25 6.29 -12.85 -16.81
N ILE A 26 5.65 -12.12 -17.72
CA ILE A 26 5.94 -12.22 -19.16
C ILE A 26 7.33 -11.67 -19.45
N LEU A 27 7.67 -10.54 -18.82
CA LEU A 27 8.96 -9.87 -19.01
C LEU A 27 10.10 -10.68 -18.42
N ASN A 28 9.89 -11.28 -17.24
CA ASN A 28 10.93 -11.99 -16.50
C ASN A 28 11.13 -13.44 -16.98
N PHE A 29 10.06 -14.12 -17.44
CA PHE A 29 10.07 -15.56 -17.75
C PHE A 29 9.61 -15.89 -19.18
N GLY A 30 9.39 -14.90 -20.04
CA GLY A 30 9.05 -15.06 -21.45
C GLY A 30 7.79 -15.93 -21.65
N ILE A 31 7.89 -16.95 -22.54
CA ILE A 31 6.76 -17.84 -22.87
C ILE A 31 6.27 -18.62 -21.65
N GLY A 32 7.17 -19.01 -20.73
CA GLY A 32 6.80 -19.71 -19.50
C GLY A 32 5.95 -18.81 -18.60
N GLY A 33 6.38 -17.56 -18.40
CA GLY A 33 5.64 -16.55 -17.66
C GLY A 33 4.28 -16.22 -18.30
N ALA A 34 4.22 -16.10 -19.63
CA ALA A 34 2.96 -15.86 -20.34
C ALA A 34 1.96 -17.00 -20.10
N ARG A 35 2.39 -18.26 -20.15
CA ARG A 35 1.53 -19.42 -19.83
C ARG A 35 1.07 -19.40 -18.39
N GLY A 36 1.96 -19.07 -17.43
CA GLY A 36 1.63 -18.92 -16.02
C GLY A 36 0.55 -17.85 -15.81
N ALA A 37 0.73 -16.68 -16.39
CA ALA A 37 -0.23 -15.57 -16.34
C ALA A 37 -1.59 -15.94 -16.94
N ILE A 38 -1.64 -16.63 -18.08
CA ILE A 38 -2.89 -17.11 -18.68
C ILE A 38 -3.59 -18.12 -17.79
N ASN A 39 -2.87 -19.09 -17.25
CA ASN A 39 -3.43 -20.08 -16.32
C ASN A 39 -4.02 -19.41 -15.06
N PHE A 40 -3.30 -18.44 -14.49
CA PHE A 40 -3.80 -17.66 -13.36
C PHE A 40 -5.12 -16.95 -13.70
N LEU A 41 -5.19 -16.26 -14.83
CA LEU A 41 -6.42 -15.57 -15.25
C LEU A 41 -7.58 -16.54 -15.52
N GLN A 42 -7.31 -17.73 -16.04
CA GLN A 42 -8.32 -18.78 -16.24
C GLN A 42 -8.85 -19.30 -14.89
N GLU A 43 -7.98 -19.59 -13.93
CA GLU A 43 -8.38 -20.02 -12.58
C GLU A 43 -9.17 -18.93 -11.87
N LEU A 44 -8.74 -17.67 -11.99
CA LEU A 44 -9.46 -16.51 -11.47
C LEU A 44 -10.89 -16.43 -12.08
N ARG A 45 -11.01 -16.57 -13.39
CA ARG A 45 -12.31 -16.61 -14.07
C ARG A 45 -13.19 -17.75 -13.56
N ASN A 46 -12.62 -18.96 -13.42
CA ASN A 46 -13.34 -20.15 -12.95
C ASN A 46 -13.84 -19.95 -11.51
N MET A 47 -13.02 -19.36 -10.65
CA MET A 47 -13.39 -19.02 -9.29
C MET A 47 -14.54 -18.00 -9.25
N LEU A 48 -14.44 -16.92 -10.02
CA LEU A 48 -15.48 -15.87 -10.07
C LEU A 48 -16.81 -16.40 -10.62
N SER A 49 -16.76 -17.43 -11.49
CA SER A 49 -17.95 -18.10 -12.02
C SER A 49 -18.50 -19.20 -11.10
N GLY A 50 -17.89 -19.41 -9.91
CA GLY A 50 -18.30 -20.46 -8.98
C GLY A 50 -17.93 -21.88 -9.39
N GLN A 51 -17.04 -22.05 -10.38
CA GLN A 51 -16.65 -23.35 -10.91
C GLN A 51 -15.45 -23.98 -10.20
N SER A 52 -14.78 -23.25 -9.30
CA SER A 52 -13.67 -23.78 -8.53
C SER A 52 -14.04 -23.91 -7.03
N SER A 53 -13.62 -25.01 -6.41
CA SER A 53 -13.79 -25.26 -4.97
C SER A 53 -12.68 -24.65 -4.11
N GLY A 54 -11.68 -24.03 -4.71
CA GLY A 54 -10.57 -23.37 -4.02
C GLY A 54 -10.93 -21.95 -3.58
N GLY A 55 -10.78 -21.66 -2.28
CA GLY A 55 -10.92 -20.29 -1.77
C GLY A 55 -9.70 -19.45 -2.16
N VAL A 56 -9.86 -18.55 -3.11
CA VAL A 56 -8.88 -17.49 -3.39
C VAL A 56 -9.41 -16.18 -2.81
N ASN A 57 -8.65 -15.55 -1.95
CA ASN A 57 -8.99 -14.22 -1.46
C ASN A 57 -8.63 -13.19 -2.52
N MET A 58 -9.65 -12.54 -3.08
CA MET A 58 -9.48 -11.39 -3.95
C MET A 58 -9.79 -10.11 -3.22
N THR A 59 -8.96 -9.12 -3.41
CA THR A 59 -9.18 -7.77 -2.90
C THR A 59 -9.08 -6.76 -4.04
N VAL A 60 -9.84 -5.68 -3.94
CA VAL A 60 -9.65 -4.52 -4.81
C VAL A 60 -8.66 -3.59 -4.11
N LYS A 61 -7.52 -3.33 -4.76
CA LYS A 61 -6.57 -2.33 -4.31
C LYS A 61 -6.96 -0.98 -4.90
N TRP A 62 -7.18 0.00 -4.04
CA TRP A 62 -7.28 1.38 -4.47
C TRP A 62 -5.89 1.89 -4.81
N ASP A 63 -5.76 2.54 -5.95
CA ASP A 63 -4.49 3.04 -6.43
C ASP A 63 -4.25 4.46 -5.95
N GLY A 64 -3.21 4.66 -5.17
CA GLY A 64 -2.80 5.92 -4.59
C GLY A 64 -1.37 6.30 -4.95
N ALA A 65 -0.97 7.51 -4.59
CA ALA A 65 0.40 8.00 -4.75
C ALA A 65 0.72 9.10 -3.73
N PRO A 66 1.95 9.14 -3.23
CA PRO A 66 3.05 8.18 -3.38
C PRO A 66 2.86 6.92 -2.52
N ALA A 67 3.65 5.88 -2.82
CA ALA A 67 3.82 4.78 -1.88
C ALA A 67 4.47 5.30 -0.59
N ILE A 68 3.92 4.90 0.56
CA ILE A 68 4.40 5.30 1.87
C ILE A 68 4.65 4.08 2.74
N PHE A 69 5.77 4.10 3.46
CA PHE A 69 6.14 3.09 4.43
C PHE A 69 6.06 3.69 5.83
N ALA A 70 5.63 2.89 6.79
CA ALA A 70 5.57 3.29 8.18
C ALA A 70 5.83 2.11 9.11
N GLY A 71 6.51 2.32 10.22
CA GLY A 71 6.79 1.27 11.18
C GLY A 71 7.79 1.67 12.24
N ILE A 72 8.30 0.65 12.93
CA ILE A 72 9.36 0.80 13.93
C ILE A 72 10.68 0.38 13.29
N ASP A 73 11.70 1.22 13.36
CA ASP A 73 13.05 0.87 12.94
C ASP A 73 13.64 -0.15 13.91
N PRO A 74 13.97 -1.37 13.46
CA PRO A 74 14.50 -2.40 14.34
C PRO A 74 15.86 -2.03 14.93
N SER A 75 16.58 -1.07 14.36
CA SER A 75 17.92 -0.68 14.84
C SER A 75 17.88 0.22 16.09
N ASP A 76 16.85 1.06 16.27
CA ASP A 76 16.78 2.01 17.38
C ASP A 76 15.40 2.09 18.06
N GLY A 77 14.42 1.30 17.60
CA GLY A 77 13.08 1.23 18.16
C GLY A 77 12.21 2.47 17.93
N LYS A 78 12.65 3.41 17.06
CA LYS A 78 11.89 4.63 16.81
C LYS A 78 10.92 4.45 15.64
N PHE A 79 9.78 5.11 15.75
CA PHE A 79 8.82 5.18 14.66
C PHE A 79 9.38 6.03 13.51
N PHE A 80 9.12 5.58 12.28
CA PHE A 80 9.48 6.31 11.07
C PHE A 80 8.37 6.27 10.02
N VAL A 81 8.43 7.21 9.10
CA VAL A 81 7.80 7.12 7.77
C VAL A 81 8.90 7.21 6.70
N ALA A 82 8.67 6.57 5.54
CA ALA A 82 9.67 6.56 4.46
C ALA A 82 9.03 6.42 3.09
N LYS A 83 9.85 6.65 2.05
CA LYS A 83 9.57 6.30 0.65
C LYS A 83 10.16 4.92 0.32
N LYS A 84 10.07 4.48 -0.94
CA LYS A 84 10.65 3.20 -1.43
C LYS A 84 12.14 3.02 -1.11
N SER A 85 12.88 4.11 -0.85
CA SER A 85 14.29 4.07 -0.45
C SER A 85 14.54 3.43 0.93
N VAL A 86 13.51 3.04 1.66
CA VAL A 86 13.59 2.39 2.99
C VAL A 86 14.45 1.12 3.00
N PHE A 87 14.50 0.38 1.88
CA PHE A 87 15.26 -0.87 1.75
C PHE A 87 16.61 -0.71 1.06
N ASN A 88 17.05 0.52 0.78
CA ASN A 88 18.37 0.78 0.25
C ASN A 88 19.44 0.48 1.31
N ILE A 89 20.70 0.29 0.87
CA ILE A 89 21.86 0.11 1.78
C ILE A 89 21.96 1.26 2.79
N ASN A 90 21.64 2.50 2.36
CA ASN A 90 21.55 3.66 3.20
C ASN A 90 20.07 4.16 3.18
N PRO A 91 19.21 3.60 4.03
CA PRO A 91 17.78 3.92 4.00
C PRO A 91 17.55 5.36 4.47
N LYS A 92 16.65 6.06 3.78
CA LYS A 92 16.16 7.37 4.22
C LYS A 92 14.90 7.17 5.06
N LEU A 93 15.04 7.33 6.36
CA LEU A 93 13.96 7.22 7.34
C LEU A 93 13.65 8.59 7.92
N TYR A 94 12.40 8.99 7.91
CA TYR A 94 11.98 10.25 8.51
C TYR A 94 11.39 9.95 9.89
N LYS A 95 12.15 10.25 10.92
CA LYS A 95 11.81 10.08 12.36
C LYS A 95 11.44 11.41 13.02
N SER A 96 11.73 12.51 12.33
CA SER A 96 11.43 13.88 12.76
C SER A 96 11.01 14.77 11.60
N ASN A 97 10.40 15.91 11.90
CA ASN A 97 10.10 16.92 10.88
C ASN A 97 11.37 17.47 10.22
N SER A 98 12.48 17.53 10.96
CA SER A 98 13.77 17.96 10.42
C SER A 98 14.29 17.02 9.33
N ASP A 99 14.10 15.69 9.50
CA ASP A 99 14.48 14.71 8.48
C ASP A 99 13.66 14.91 7.20
N ILE A 100 12.35 15.19 7.37
CA ILE A 100 11.47 15.47 6.25
C ILE A 100 11.89 16.77 5.54
N ASP A 101 12.18 17.83 6.28
CA ASP A 101 12.57 19.12 5.73
C ASP A 101 13.89 19.07 4.97
N SER A 102 14.79 18.19 5.38
CA SER A 102 16.10 18.01 4.71
C SER A 102 16.02 17.30 3.35
N ASP A 103 14.98 16.49 3.10
CA ASP A 103 14.87 15.64 1.88
C ASP A 103 13.64 15.94 1.02
N LEU A 104 12.57 16.45 1.60
CA LEU A 104 11.30 16.66 0.90
C LEU A 104 10.92 18.13 0.86
N SER A 105 10.24 18.54 -0.20
CA SER A 105 9.73 19.89 -0.37
C SER A 105 8.27 19.92 -0.84
N GLY A 106 7.65 21.08 -0.83
CA GLY A 106 6.31 21.31 -1.37
C GLY A 106 5.23 20.47 -0.67
N ASP A 107 4.32 19.93 -1.47
CA ASP A 107 3.17 19.16 -0.99
C ASP A 107 3.58 17.83 -0.35
N LEU A 108 4.57 17.16 -0.93
CA LEU A 108 5.08 15.89 -0.40
C LEU A 108 5.63 16.03 1.03
N ASN A 109 6.36 17.12 1.31
CA ASN A 109 6.84 17.43 2.65
C ASN A 109 5.68 17.55 3.65
N LYS A 110 4.62 18.29 3.29
CA LYS A 110 3.45 18.48 4.15
C LYS A 110 2.75 17.13 4.43
N LYS A 111 2.54 16.32 3.41
CA LYS A 111 1.90 15.00 3.51
C LYS A 111 2.69 14.05 4.42
N PHE A 112 4.01 14.00 4.30
CA PHE A 112 4.86 13.18 5.15
C PHE A 112 4.89 13.66 6.60
N LYS A 113 4.80 14.97 6.86
CA LYS A 113 4.65 15.51 8.23
C LYS A 113 3.31 15.10 8.85
N VAL A 114 2.22 15.12 8.06
CA VAL A 114 0.92 14.61 8.53
C VAL A 114 1.03 13.12 8.86
N ALA A 115 1.63 12.32 7.98
CA ALA A 115 1.83 10.90 8.19
C ALA A 115 2.66 10.60 9.45
N LEU A 116 3.80 11.29 9.64
CA LEU A 116 4.65 11.13 10.82
C LEU A 116 3.93 11.49 12.14
N LYS A 117 2.99 12.44 12.08
CA LYS A 117 2.18 12.84 13.23
C LYS A 117 1.04 11.87 13.53
N GLU A 118 0.38 11.34 12.49
CA GLU A 118 -0.86 10.58 12.66
C GLU A 118 -0.63 9.06 12.77
N PHE A 119 0.30 8.48 12.02
CA PHE A 119 0.51 7.02 11.98
C PHE A 119 1.00 6.38 13.29
N PRO A 120 1.80 7.03 14.15
CA PRO A 120 2.15 6.46 15.45
C PRO A 120 0.92 6.09 16.29
N LYS A 121 -0.19 6.80 16.12
CA LYS A 121 -1.44 6.56 16.84
C LYS A 121 -2.08 5.22 16.48
N LEU A 122 -1.79 4.72 15.27
CA LEU A 122 -2.28 3.42 14.79
C LEU A 122 -1.65 2.23 15.53
N GLY A 123 -0.57 2.43 16.29
CA GLY A 123 0.11 1.36 17.01
C GLY A 123 0.80 0.35 16.10
N ILE A 124 1.29 0.79 14.94
CA ILE A 124 2.01 -0.04 13.97
C ILE A 124 3.28 -0.59 14.63
N LYS A 125 3.44 -1.91 14.62
CA LYS A 125 4.59 -2.61 15.22
C LYS A 125 5.61 -3.04 14.17
N ASN A 126 5.14 -3.61 13.06
CA ASN A 126 5.95 -4.03 11.94
C ASN A 126 6.13 -2.87 10.96
N VAL A 127 6.96 -3.05 9.93
CA VAL A 127 6.99 -2.11 8.81
C VAL A 127 5.86 -2.47 7.85
N ILE A 128 5.01 -1.50 7.52
CA ILE A 128 3.93 -1.68 6.55
C ILE A 128 4.06 -0.67 5.42
N GLN A 129 3.57 -1.08 4.25
CA GLN A 129 3.50 -0.24 3.06
C GLN A 129 2.05 -0.03 2.66
N GLY A 130 1.76 1.16 2.22
CA GLY A 130 0.50 1.51 1.59
C GLY A 130 0.67 2.59 0.53
N ASP A 131 -0.44 2.92 -0.11
CA ASP A 131 -0.53 4.04 -1.05
C ASP A 131 -1.26 5.19 -0.37
N LEU A 132 -0.66 6.37 -0.38
CA LEU A 132 -1.27 7.57 0.16
C LEU A 132 -2.41 8.01 -0.76
N MET A 133 -3.60 8.13 -0.22
CA MET A 133 -4.79 8.53 -0.96
C MET A 133 -5.00 10.04 -0.89
N PHE A 134 -4.97 10.59 0.31
CA PHE A 134 -5.20 12.02 0.55
C PHE A 134 -4.75 12.43 1.95
N THR A 135 -4.56 13.72 2.13
CA THR A 135 -4.63 14.40 3.42
C THR A 135 -5.86 15.31 3.44
N SER A 136 -6.24 15.82 4.59
CA SER A 136 -7.41 16.71 4.69
C SER A 136 -7.35 17.94 3.77
N SER A 137 -6.15 18.36 3.36
CA SER A 137 -5.94 19.46 2.40
C SER A 137 -6.21 19.09 0.94
N ASP A 138 -6.27 17.79 0.61
CA ASP A 138 -6.52 17.32 -0.75
C ASP A 138 -8.01 17.11 -1.04
N LEU A 139 -8.86 17.24 -0.01
CA LEU A 139 -10.29 17.01 -0.15
C LEU A 139 -10.98 18.18 -0.84
N ASN A 140 -11.76 17.85 -1.86
CA ASN A 140 -12.60 18.79 -2.59
C ASN A 140 -14.07 18.46 -2.41
N LYS A 141 -14.94 19.47 -2.30
CA LYS A 141 -16.38 19.30 -2.29
C LYS A 141 -16.96 19.75 -3.63
N GLY A 142 -17.91 19.00 -4.15
CA GLY A 142 -18.53 19.27 -5.45
C GLY A 142 -19.87 18.56 -5.59
N LYS A 143 -20.38 18.57 -6.84
CA LYS A 143 -21.61 17.82 -7.19
C LYS A 143 -21.33 16.93 -8.39
N ILE A 144 -21.85 15.70 -8.34
CA ILE A 144 -21.88 14.76 -9.45
C ILE A 144 -23.34 14.30 -9.60
N ASP A 145 -23.91 14.47 -10.77
CA ASP A 145 -25.33 14.14 -11.07
C ASP A 145 -26.33 14.72 -10.05
N GLY A 146 -26.08 15.94 -9.60
CA GLY A 146 -26.92 16.64 -8.62
C GLY A 146 -26.67 16.25 -7.16
N GLN A 147 -25.86 15.22 -6.89
CA GLN A 147 -25.53 14.76 -5.54
C GLN A 147 -24.26 15.44 -5.02
N GLU A 148 -24.30 15.93 -3.78
CA GLU A 148 -23.10 16.48 -3.14
C GLU A 148 -22.08 15.38 -2.80
N VAL A 149 -20.85 15.59 -3.21
CA VAL A 149 -19.75 14.63 -3.01
C VAL A 149 -18.53 15.30 -2.37
N VAL A 150 -17.75 14.51 -1.66
CA VAL A 150 -16.36 14.79 -1.31
C VAL A 150 -15.46 13.95 -2.21
N SER A 151 -14.42 14.54 -2.78
CA SER A 151 -13.50 13.87 -3.70
C SER A 151 -12.05 14.19 -3.39
N PHE A 152 -11.15 13.33 -3.87
CA PHE A 152 -9.72 13.50 -3.87
C PHE A 152 -9.10 12.79 -5.07
N GLN A 153 -7.91 13.20 -5.47
CA GLN A 153 -7.23 12.67 -6.64
C GLN A 153 -5.75 12.44 -6.33
N PRO A 154 -5.36 11.22 -5.90
CA PRO A 154 -3.96 10.91 -5.56
C PRO A 154 -3.05 10.79 -6.80
N ASN A 155 -3.62 10.41 -7.95
CA ASN A 155 -2.92 10.20 -9.22
C ASN A 155 -3.83 10.62 -10.39
N THR A 156 -4.01 9.76 -11.40
CA THR A 156 -4.95 10.00 -12.51
C THR A 156 -6.39 9.66 -12.19
N ILE A 157 -6.64 8.91 -11.11
CA ILE A 157 -7.98 8.47 -10.69
C ILE A 157 -8.56 9.45 -9.68
N VAL A 158 -9.79 9.90 -9.94
CA VAL A 158 -10.57 10.67 -8.99
C VAL A 158 -11.47 9.72 -8.19
N TYR A 159 -11.31 9.75 -6.89
CA TYR A 159 -12.18 9.04 -5.94
C TYR A 159 -13.20 10.00 -5.37
N SER A 160 -14.45 9.60 -5.31
CA SER A 160 -15.51 10.43 -4.74
C SER A 160 -16.52 9.58 -3.96
N ALA A 161 -17.10 10.19 -2.94
CA ALA A 161 -18.19 9.59 -2.16
C ALA A 161 -19.24 10.65 -1.83
N PRO A 162 -20.54 10.26 -1.79
CA PRO A 162 -21.61 11.15 -1.33
C PRO A 162 -21.31 11.67 0.08
N THR A 163 -21.45 12.98 0.30
CA THR A 163 -21.11 13.60 1.60
C THR A 163 -21.98 13.07 2.75
N ASN A 164 -23.19 12.60 2.46
CA ASN A 164 -24.14 12.03 3.41
C ASN A 164 -23.90 10.53 3.67
N SER A 165 -23.08 9.84 2.86
CA SER A 165 -22.73 8.43 3.07
C SER A 165 -21.77 8.27 4.26
N ASP A 166 -21.69 7.05 4.81
CA ASP A 166 -20.76 6.76 5.89
C ASP A 166 -19.30 6.95 5.45
N LEU A 167 -18.97 6.54 4.21
CA LEU A 167 -17.65 6.71 3.63
C LEU A 167 -17.31 8.20 3.42
N GLY A 168 -18.24 9.00 2.88
CA GLY A 168 -18.05 10.43 2.70
C GLY A 168 -17.84 11.17 4.03
N LYS A 169 -18.60 10.79 5.07
CA LYS A 169 -18.39 11.33 6.43
C LYS A 169 -17.03 10.96 7.01
N GLN A 170 -16.55 9.72 6.74
CA GLN A 170 -15.22 9.29 7.14
C GLN A 170 -14.14 10.12 6.44
N PHE A 171 -14.22 10.30 5.12
CA PHE A 171 -13.28 11.14 4.37
C PHE A 171 -13.20 12.56 4.94
N ILE A 172 -14.34 13.20 5.18
CA ILE A 172 -14.40 14.58 5.71
C ILE A 172 -13.73 14.71 7.08
N LYS A 173 -13.81 13.69 7.93
CA LYS A 173 -13.23 13.68 9.26
C LYS A 173 -11.74 13.27 9.28
N ALA A 174 -11.30 12.52 8.28
CA ALA A 174 -9.96 11.95 8.25
C ALA A 174 -8.89 13.03 8.08
N LYS A 175 -7.77 12.88 8.79
CA LYS A 175 -6.57 13.71 8.60
C LYS A 175 -5.73 13.23 7.43
N ILE A 176 -5.74 11.92 7.19
CA ILE A 176 -4.98 11.24 6.16
C ILE A 176 -5.71 9.94 5.78
N GLY A 177 -5.73 9.63 4.49
CA GLY A 177 -6.22 8.36 3.96
C GLY A 177 -5.09 7.55 3.34
N VAL A 178 -4.99 6.27 3.69
CA VAL A 178 -3.99 5.33 3.15
C VAL A 178 -4.62 3.98 2.93
N VAL A 179 -4.26 3.33 1.83
CA VAL A 179 -4.59 1.93 1.58
C VAL A 179 -3.37 1.08 1.89
N TRP A 180 -3.38 0.42 3.04
CA TRP A 180 -2.32 -0.49 3.46
C TRP A 180 -2.45 -1.83 2.74
N HIS A 181 -1.36 -2.36 2.17
CA HIS A 181 -1.41 -3.58 1.37
C HIS A 181 -0.25 -4.56 1.58
N THR A 182 0.87 -4.16 2.19
CA THR A 182 2.03 -5.04 2.38
C THR A 182 2.57 -4.90 3.79
N THR A 183 2.92 -6.03 4.41
CA THR A 183 3.64 -6.10 5.68
C THR A 183 5.05 -6.59 5.43
N TYR A 184 6.02 -6.01 6.13
CA TYR A 184 7.43 -6.38 6.08
C TYR A 184 7.88 -6.88 7.44
N GLU A 185 8.58 -8.01 7.47
CA GLU A 185 9.08 -8.65 8.68
C GLU A 185 10.54 -9.07 8.50
N GLY A 186 11.36 -8.84 9.53
CA GLY A 186 12.78 -9.17 9.54
C GLY A 186 13.52 -8.38 10.61
N ASP A 187 14.74 -8.82 10.93
CA ASP A 187 15.56 -8.25 12.00
C ASP A 187 16.25 -6.93 11.61
N SER A 188 16.29 -6.62 10.31
CA SER A 188 16.84 -5.35 9.80
C SER A 188 16.11 -4.94 8.52
N LEU A 189 16.03 -3.65 8.23
CA LEU A 189 15.34 -3.15 7.03
C LEU A 189 15.80 -3.81 5.73
N PRO A 190 17.13 -4.00 5.47
CA PRO A 190 17.59 -4.66 4.24
C PRO A 190 17.28 -6.16 4.15
N SER A 191 16.98 -6.82 5.29
CA SER A 191 16.69 -8.26 5.34
C SER A 191 15.20 -8.59 5.47
N MET A 192 14.34 -7.56 5.51
CA MET A 192 12.90 -7.77 5.61
C MET A 192 12.35 -8.49 4.37
N SER A 193 11.44 -9.40 4.61
CA SER A 193 10.62 -10.05 3.59
C SER A 193 9.23 -9.43 3.52
N ALA A 194 8.68 -9.33 2.31
CA ALA A 194 7.35 -8.79 2.07
C ALA A 194 6.29 -9.90 2.10
N SER A 195 5.14 -9.59 2.67
CA SER A 195 3.93 -10.43 2.58
C SER A 195 2.72 -9.58 2.20
N PHE A 196 1.82 -10.14 1.39
CA PHE A 196 0.59 -9.44 1.02
C PHE A 196 -0.37 -9.32 2.20
N GLY A 197 -0.92 -8.12 2.33
CA GLY A 197 -1.93 -7.80 3.32
C GLY A 197 -1.36 -7.16 4.59
N VAL A 198 -2.21 -6.41 5.24
CA VAL A 198 -1.97 -5.83 6.57
C VAL A 198 -3.12 -6.22 7.46
N ASN A 199 -2.82 -6.78 8.62
CA ASN A 199 -3.86 -7.11 9.60
C ASN A 199 -4.35 -5.83 10.28
N ILE A 200 -5.34 -5.17 9.66
CA ILE A 200 -5.92 -3.92 10.17
C ILE A 200 -6.60 -4.07 11.54
N LYS A 201 -6.94 -5.30 11.95
CA LYS A 201 -7.54 -5.55 13.29
C LYS A 201 -6.54 -5.34 14.42
N THR A 202 -5.24 -5.37 14.12
CA THR A 202 -4.18 -5.10 15.11
C THR A 202 -3.86 -3.62 15.23
N LEU A 203 -4.38 -2.78 14.33
CA LEU A 203 -4.20 -1.34 14.39
C LEU A 203 -5.24 -0.71 15.32
N ASN A 204 -4.82 0.35 16.02
CA ASN A 204 -5.71 1.14 16.86
C ASN A 204 -6.76 1.86 16.00
N LYS A 205 -7.97 1.96 16.51
CA LYS A 205 -9.00 2.87 15.97
C LYS A 205 -8.69 4.29 16.45
N VAL A 206 -8.50 5.22 15.54
CA VAL A 206 -8.17 6.62 15.80
C VAL A 206 -9.17 7.56 15.11
#